data_91026e9e08a9ebe4467074c8d2ffdf7f
#
_entry.id   91026e9e08a9ebe4467074c8d2ffdf7f
#
_cell.length_a   1.000
_cell.length_b   1.000
_cell.length_c   1.000
_cell.angle_alpha   90.00
_cell.angle_beta   90.00
_cell.angle_gamma   90.00
#
_symmetry.space_group_name_H-M   'P 1'
#
loop_
_entity.id
_entity.type
_entity.pdbx_description
1 polymer ?
#
loop_
_entity_poly.entity_id
_entity_poly.type
_entity_poly.pdbx_seq_one_letter_code
_entity_poly.pdbx_strand_id
1 'polypeptide(L)'
;ALNVVEPYMSGLGGDGYMHVFSAREKDHKIVDYMGRSPAATDLALYGSVEDRDRGVLCSLVPGACGGWLAALERYGSMDAKTVFAPAIGYAEDGFAVTVKNAEFIDAGVADLVKHSPRADHYLNQGRAPRPGEVITQADLGKTYRAIAEGGSEVFYSGEIGEKIVKHLEAIGGLITRED
;
A
#
# COMPACT_ATOMS: atom_id res chain seq x y z
N ALA A 1 7.54 -3.16 -7.09
CA ALA A 1 8.80 -3.20 -6.30
C ALA A 1 8.90 -2.00 -5.34
N LEU A 2 8.68 -0.74 -5.77
CA LEU A 2 8.81 0.44 -4.89
C LEU A 2 7.99 0.33 -3.60
N ASN A 3 6.77 -0.18 -3.67
CA ASN A 3 5.92 -0.37 -2.48
C ASN A 3 6.51 -1.33 -1.43
N VAL A 4 7.50 -2.12 -1.80
CA VAL A 4 8.24 -3.00 -0.89
C VAL A 4 9.47 -2.29 -0.35
N VAL A 5 10.25 -1.66 -1.24
CA VAL A 5 11.56 -1.09 -0.87
C VAL A 5 11.48 0.35 -0.36
N GLU A 6 10.37 1.05 -0.60
CA GLU A 6 10.09 2.41 -0.11
C GLU A 6 8.71 2.48 0.57
N PRO A 7 8.45 1.68 1.62
CA PRO A 7 7.13 1.54 2.23
C PRO A 7 6.60 2.83 2.88
N TYR A 8 7.47 3.79 3.14
CA TYR A 8 7.12 5.11 3.67
C TYR A 8 6.61 6.09 2.61
N MET A 9 6.78 5.78 1.30
CA MET A 9 6.36 6.63 0.18
C MET A 9 5.21 6.05 -0.62
N SER A 10 5.06 4.72 -0.64
CA SER A 10 4.00 4.09 -1.41
C SER A 10 3.61 2.73 -0.85
N GLY A 11 2.38 2.30 -1.12
CA GLY A 11 1.86 1.03 -0.62
C GLY A 11 0.69 0.52 -1.45
N LEU A 12 0.37 -0.75 -1.25
CA LEU A 12 -0.77 -1.42 -1.88
C LEU A 12 -2.11 -0.78 -1.46
N GLY A 13 -2.17 -0.26 -0.24
CA GLY A 13 -3.31 0.49 0.30
C GLY A 13 -3.29 1.98 -0.03
N GLY A 14 -2.41 2.42 -0.91
CA GLY A 14 -2.28 3.82 -1.31
C GLY A 14 -3.19 4.23 -2.46
N ASP A 15 -2.97 5.44 -2.92
CA ASP A 15 -3.74 6.14 -3.93
C ASP A 15 -2.82 6.87 -4.91
N GLY A 16 -3.35 7.37 -6.00
CA GLY A 16 -2.56 8.19 -6.91
C GLY A 16 -3.06 8.30 -8.33
N TYR A 17 -2.17 8.78 -9.17
CA TYR A 17 -2.38 8.95 -10.61
C TYR A 17 -1.22 8.30 -11.37
N MET A 18 -1.53 7.67 -12.49
CA MET A 18 -0.53 7.16 -13.42
C MET A 18 -0.65 7.88 -14.77
N HIS A 19 0.42 8.53 -15.19
CA HIS A 19 0.54 9.11 -16.51
C HIS A 19 1.09 8.06 -17.49
N VAL A 20 0.35 7.79 -18.56
CA VAL A 20 0.73 6.82 -19.59
C VAL A 20 0.81 7.54 -20.93
N PHE A 21 2.00 7.56 -21.52
CA PHE A 21 2.19 8.02 -22.90
C PHE A 21 2.35 6.82 -23.84
N SER A 22 1.42 6.66 -24.78
CA SER A 22 1.51 5.64 -25.83
C SER A 22 2.24 6.20 -27.04
N ALA A 23 3.47 5.77 -27.29
CA ALA A 23 4.23 6.18 -28.46
C ALA A 23 3.56 5.72 -29.75
N ARG A 24 2.85 4.59 -29.74
CA ARG A 24 2.10 4.06 -30.91
C ARG A 24 0.90 4.93 -31.25
N GLU A 25 0.15 5.35 -30.24
CA GLU A 25 -1.07 6.16 -30.43
C GLU A 25 -0.78 7.66 -30.43
N LYS A 26 0.45 8.06 -30.02
CA LYS A 26 0.87 9.44 -29.81
C LYS A 26 -0.09 10.19 -28.89
N ASP A 27 -0.58 9.51 -27.88
CA ASP A 27 -1.59 10.01 -26.96
C ASP A 27 -1.15 9.83 -25.52
N HIS A 28 -1.62 10.73 -24.65
CA HIS A 28 -1.34 10.78 -23.23
C HIS A 28 -2.64 10.55 -22.46
N LYS A 29 -2.61 9.56 -21.58
CA LYS A 29 -3.73 9.20 -20.70
C LYS A 29 -3.33 9.34 -19.25
N ILE A 30 -4.32 9.60 -18.43
CA ILE A 30 -4.20 9.55 -16.98
C ILE A 30 -5.11 8.44 -16.47
N VAL A 31 -4.54 7.53 -15.69
CA VAL A 31 -5.30 6.57 -14.88
C VAL A 31 -5.40 7.18 -13.50
N ASP A 32 -6.61 7.58 -13.13
CA ASP A 32 -6.94 8.09 -11.80
C ASP A 32 -7.35 6.91 -10.92
N TYR A 33 -6.63 6.71 -9.82
CA TYR A 33 -6.93 5.71 -8.80
C TYR A 33 -6.86 6.33 -7.40
N MET A 34 -7.25 7.61 -7.30
CA MET A 34 -7.48 8.23 -5.99
C MET A 34 -8.64 7.54 -5.28
N GLY A 35 -8.39 7.15 -4.05
CA GLY A 35 -9.40 6.56 -3.18
C GLY A 35 -10.44 7.58 -2.76
N ARG A 36 -11.63 7.08 -2.48
CA ARG A 36 -12.71 7.89 -1.90
C ARG A 36 -12.63 7.85 -0.38
N SER A 37 -13.15 8.88 0.25
CA SER A 37 -13.45 8.80 1.69
C SER A 37 -14.48 7.70 1.93
N PRO A 38 -14.37 6.93 3.01
CA PRO A 38 -15.40 5.99 3.42
C PRO A 38 -16.77 6.68 3.55
N ALA A 39 -17.84 5.98 3.23
CA ALA A 39 -19.20 6.53 3.30
C ALA A 39 -19.59 7.01 4.71
N ALA A 40 -19.01 6.40 5.75
CA ALA A 40 -19.23 6.77 7.14
C ALA A 40 -18.41 8.00 7.60
N THR A 41 -17.65 8.64 6.70
CA THR A 41 -16.85 9.83 7.05
C THR A 41 -17.74 11.01 7.40
N ASP A 42 -17.55 11.55 8.62
CA ASP A 42 -18.21 12.78 9.11
C ASP A 42 -17.13 13.70 9.71
N LEU A 43 -17.21 15.00 9.38
CA LEU A 43 -16.28 16.00 9.90
C LEU A 43 -16.30 16.07 11.44
N ALA A 44 -17.41 15.73 12.07
CA ALA A 44 -17.53 15.70 13.54
C ALA A 44 -16.64 14.64 14.21
N LEU A 45 -16.15 13.64 13.44
CA LEU A 45 -15.23 12.61 13.95
C LEU A 45 -13.80 13.13 14.14
N TYR A 46 -13.46 14.26 13.54
CA TYR A 46 -12.10 14.81 13.55
C TYR A 46 -12.00 15.95 14.57
N GLY A 47 -11.47 15.63 15.74
CA GLY A 47 -11.26 16.60 16.83
C GLY A 47 -10.11 17.58 16.57
N SER A 48 -9.16 17.20 15.71
CA SER A 48 -7.97 17.98 15.39
C SER A 48 -7.53 17.82 13.94
N VAL A 49 -6.58 18.64 13.49
CA VAL A 49 -5.92 18.48 12.18
C VAL A 49 -5.12 17.18 12.14
N GLU A 50 -4.51 16.78 13.27
CA GLU A 50 -3.73 15.53 13.36
C GLU A 50 -4.58 14.31 13.03
N ASP A 51 -5.85 14.26 13.45
CA ASP A 51 -6.77 13.15 13.16
C ASP A 51 -7.03 12.96 11.67
N ARG A 52 -6.81 13.99 10.86
CA ARG A 52 -6.95 13.96 9.39
C ARG A 52 -5.66 13.55 8.68
N ASP A 53 -4.52 13.72 9.35
CA ASP A 53 -3.20 13.49 8.76
C ASP A 53 -2.59 12.15 9.20
N ARG A 54 -3.01 11.62 10.34
CA ARG A 54 -2.43 10.43 10.95
C ARG A 54 -3.50 9.54 11.58
N GLY A 55 -3.22 8.24 11.56
CA GLY A 55 -4.05 7.24 12.23
C GLY A 55 -5.17 6.69 11.33
N VAL A 56 -6.05 5.91 11.94
CA VAL A 56 -7.04 5.10 11.22
C VAL A 56 -8.13 5.94 10.54
N LEU A 57 -8.45 7.11 11.08
CA LEU A 57 -9.51 7.97 10.53
C LEU A 57 -9.10 8.67 9.22
N CYS A 58 -7.81 8.79 8.92
CA CYS A 58 -7.35 9.39 7.67
C CYS A 58 -7.30 8.39 6.50
N SER A 59 -7.70 7.13 6.70
CA SER A 59 -7.67 6.10 5.67
C SER A 59 -8.70 6.36 4.59
N LEU A 60 -8.27 6.33 3.32
CA LEU A 60 -9.13 6.30 2.15
C LEU A 60 -9.35 4.86 1.70
N VAL A 61 -10.39 4.63 0.92
CA VAL A 61 -10.58 3.33 0.25
C VAL A 61 -9.42 3.10 -0.71
N PRO A 62 -8.63 2.01 -0.58
CA PRO A 62 -7.40 1.82 -1.34
C PRO A 62 -7.63 1.78 -2.85
N GLY A 63 -7.04 2.70 -3.61
CA GLY A 63 -7.19 2.76 -5.07
C GLY A 63 -6.05 2.09 -5.85
N ALA A 64 -4.86 2.00 -5.25
CA ALA A 64 -3.63 1.63 -5.95
C ALA A 64 -3.69 0.24 -6.62
N CYS A 65 -4.20 -0.78 -5.93
CA CYS A 65 -4.29 -2.13 -6.47
C CYS A 65 -5.11 -2.18 -7.77
N GLY A 66 -6.32 -1.61 -7.74
CA GLY A 66 -7.20 -1.52 -8.91
C GLY A 66 -6.59 -0.71 -10.04
N GLY A 67 -6.01 0.45 -9.72
CA GLY A 67 -5.39 1.34 -10.69
C GLY A 67 -4.21 0.70 -11.42
N TRP A 68 -3.34 -0.02 -10.71
CA TRP A 68 -2.19 -0.70 -11.34
C TRP A 68 -2.63 -1.84 -12.25
N LEU A 69 -3.61 -2.64 -11.82
CA LEU A 69 -4.11 -3.75 -12.63
C LEU A 69 -4.88 -3.25 -13.85
N ALA A 70 -5.71 -2.22 -13.71
CA ALA A 70 -6.39 -1.59 -14.83
C ALA A 70 -5.41 -0.96 -15.84
N ALA A 71 -4.34 -0.31 -15.35
CA ALA A 71 -3.29 0.22 -16.22
C ALA A 71 -2.53 -0.89 -16.94
N LEU A 72 -2.23 -1.98 -16.25
CA LEU A 72 -1.55 -3.14 -16.81
C LEU A 72 -2.41 -3.82 -17.90
N GLU A 73 -3.69 -4.04 -17.62
CA GLU A 73 -4.64 -4.62 -18.57
C GLU A 73 -4.78 -3.76 -19.84
N ARG A 74 -4.92 -2.45 -19.66
CA ARG A 74 -5.21 -1.54 -20.77
C ARG A 74 -4.00 -1.15 -21.60
N TYR A 75 -2.83 -0.99 -20.97
CA TYR A 75 -1.63 -0.44 -21.59
C TYR A 75 -0.42 -1.36 -21.51
N GLY A 76 -0.48 -2.41 -20.69
CA GLY A 76 0.62 -3.34 -20.50
C GLY A 76 0.77 -4.35 -21.64
N SER A 77 1.93 -4.97 -21.70
CA SER A 77 2.26 -6.06 -22.63
C SER A 77 2.67 -7.34 -21.93
N MET A 78 2.72 -7.32 -20.60
CA MET A 78 3.09 -8.46 -19.75
C MET A 78 1.91 -8.84 -18.85
N ASP A 79 1.89 -10.08 -18.39
CA ASP A 79 0.90 -10.53 -17.41
C ASP A 79 1.25 -10.05 -15.98
N ALA A 80 0.26 -10.09 -15.09
CA ALA A 80 0.42 -9.67 -13.71
C ALA A 80 1.48 -10.47 -12.96
N LYS A 81 1.59 -11.78 -13.19
CA LYS A 81 2.59 -12.63 -12.53
C LYS A 81 4.00 -12.19 -12.84
N THR A 82 4.27 -11.89 -14.10
CA THR A 82 5.57 -11.39 -14.57
C THR A 82 5.89 -10.02 -13.94
N VAL A 83 4.92 -9.09 -13.90
CA VAL A 83 5.12 -7.73 -13.37
C VAL A 83 5.29 -7.74 -11.85
N PHE A 84 4.56 -8.59 -11.13
CA PHE A 84 4.65 -8.67 -9.66
C PHE A 84 5.87 -9.49 -9.18
N ALA A 85 6.44 -10.38 -9.99
CA ALA A 85 7.52 -11.26 -9.58
C ALA A 85 8.71 -10.56 -8.87
N PRO A 86 9.24 -9.42 -9.37
CA PRO A 86 10.32 -8.73 -8.67
C PRO A 86 9.89 -8.17 -7.30
N ALA A 87 8.63 -7.68 -7.19
CA ALA A 87 8.11 -7.18 -5.92
C ALA A 87 7.96 -8.31 -4.89
N ILE A 88 7.49 -9.47 -5.34
CA ILE A 88 7.37 -10.69 -4.53
C ILE A 88 8.75 -11.11 -4.03
N GLY A 89 9.76 -11.17 -4.90
CA GLY A 89 11.14 -11.50 -4.53
C GLY A 89 11.67 -10.56 -3.43
N TYR A 90 11.58 -9.24 -3.62
CA TYR A 90 12.00 -8.28 -2.59
C TYR A 90 11.23 -8.42 -1.28
N ALA A 91 9.96 -8.77 -1.32
CA ALA A 91 9.15 -8.94 -0.12
C ALA A 91 9.49 -10.23 0.65
N GLU A 92 9.71 -11.34 -0.05
CA GLU A 92 9.94 -12.66 0.55
C GLU A 92 11.41 -12.89 0.91
N ASP A 93 12.33 -12.60 -0.03
CA ASP A 93 13.76 -12.79 0.16
C ASP A 93 14.40 -11.63 0.94
N GLY A 94 13.72 -10.49 0.96
CA GLY A 94 14.16 -9.27 1.61
C GLY A 94 14.99 -8.37 0.70
N PHE A 95 15.23 -7.16 1.19
CA PHE A 95 16.09 -6.17 0.55
C PHE A 95 16.96 -5.47 1.58
N ALA A 96 18.17 -5.10 1.18
CA ALA A 96 19.08 -4.34 2.02
C ALA A 96 18.64 -2.88 2.11
N VAL A 97 18.48 -2.37 3.32
CA VAL A 97 18.11 -0.98 3.60
C VAL A 97 19.22 -0.05 3.14
N THR A 98 18.87 0.95 2.34
CA THR A 98 19.79 2.03 1.95
C THR A 98 19.93 3.06 3.07
N VAL A 99 20.92 3.94 2.97
CA VAL A 99 21.04 5.09 3.89
C VAL A 99 19.74 5.91 3.92
N LYS A 100 19.17 6.17 2.75
CA LYS A 100 17.95 6.99 2.62
C LYS A 100 16.72 6.29 3.22
N ASN A 101 16.55 5.00 3.00
CA ASN A 101 15.49 4.23 3.66
C ASN A 101 15.60 4.31 5.19
N ALA A 102 16.81 4.12 5.73
CA ALA A 102 17.05 4.18 7.16
C ALA A 102 16.68 5.55 7.74
N GLU A 103 17.05 6.65 7.09
CA GLU A 103 16.71 8.02 7.50
C GLU A 103 15.20 8.25 7.53
N PHE A 104 14.46 7.82 6.47
CA PHE A 104 13.02 8.00 6.42
C PHE A 104 12.28 7.14 7.44
N ILE A 105 12.71 5.90 7.65
CA ILE A 105 12.10 5.03 8.66
C ILE A 105 12.38 5.59 10.05
N ASP A 106 13.61 6.05 10.33
CA ASP A 106 13.99 6.64 11.62
C ASP A 106 13.16 7.88 11.96
N ALA A 107 12.97 8.76 10.99
CA ALA A 107 12.10 9.93 11.14
C ALA A 107 10.64 9.57 11.43
N GLY A 108 10.17 8.40 10.98
CA GLY A 108 8.80 7.92 11.17
C GLY A 108 8.58 6.97 12.36
N VAL A 109 9.62 6.61 13.13
CA VAL A 109 9.52 5.59 14.21
C VAL A 109 8.42 5.92 15.21
N ALA A 110 8.33 7.18 15.65
CA ALA A 110 7.32 7.59 16.64
C ALA A 110 5.89 7.40 16.12
N ASP A 111 5.63 7.78 14.87
CA ASP A 111 4.32 7.61 14.22
C ASP A 111 4.01 6.13 13.98
N LEU A 112 4.99 5.34 13.53
CA LEU A 112 4.83 3.90 13.36
C LEU A 112 4.44 3.22 14.66
N VAL A 113 5.13 3.52 15.76
CA VAL A 113 4.83 2.93 17.07
C VAL A 113 3.47 3.38 17.60
N LYS A 114 3.10 4.65 17.39
CA LYS A 114 1.83 5.22 17.87
C LYS A 114 0.63 4.69 17.11
N HIS A 115 0.73 4.56 15.78
CA HIS A 115 -0.42 4.34 14.90
C HIS A 115 -0.46 2.97 14.22
N SER A 116 0.64 2.21 14.21
CA SER A 116 0.70 0.90 13.58
C SER A 116 0.85 -0.22 14.60
N PRO A 117 -0.15 -1.11 14.74
CA PRO A 117 -0.04 -2.26 15.66
C PRO A 117 1.05 -3.27 15.23
N ARG A 118 1.55 -3.16 14.01
CA ARG A 118 2.58 -4.02 13.43
C ARG A 118 3.81 -3.24 12.96
N ALA A 119 4.19 -2.21 13.74
CA ALA A 119 5.41 -1.44 13.49
C ALA A 119 6.68 -2.30 13.40
N ASP A 120 6.69 -3.45 14.05
CA ASP A 120 7.76 -4.45 14.04
C ASP A 120 8.14 -4.95 12.62
N HIS A 121 7.24 -4.85 11.64
CA HIS A 121 7.53 -5.19 10.23
C HIS A 121 8.60 -4.27 9.59
N TYR A 122 8.72 -3.04 10.10
CA TYR A 122 9.65 -2.04 9.58
C TYR A 122 10.77 -1.71 10.57
N LEU A 123 10.68 -2.21 11.80
CA LEU A 123 11.62 -1.90 12.86
C LEU A 123 12.44 -3.13 13.26
N ASN A 124 13.72 -2.94 13.49
CA ASN A 124 14.59 -3.95 14.04
C ASN A 124 14.72 -3.74 15.57
N GLN A 125 14.07 -4.60 16.34
CA GLN A 125 14.03 -4.50 17.82
C GLN A 125 13.57 -3.11 18.31
N GLY A 126 12.53 -2.55 17.68
CA GLY A 126 11.93 -1.26 18.07
C GLY A 126 12.67 -0.02 17.56
N ARG A 127 13.73 -0.16 16.79
CA ARG A 127 14.48 0.95 16.14
C ARG A 127 14.40 0.87 14.62
N ALA A 128 14.68 1.96 13.95
CA ALA A 128 14.90 1.93 12.51
C ALA A 128 16.06 0.98 12.15
N PRO A 129 15.95 0.24 11.04
CA PRO A 129 17.03 -0.59 10.54
C PRO A 129 18.22 0.27 10.09
N ARG A 130 19.44 -0.23 10.25
CA ARG A 130 20.64 0.44 9.76
C ARG A 130 20.85 0.16 8.28
N PRO A 131 21.59 1.03 7.55
CA PRO A 131 22.00 0.74 6.19
C PRO A 131 22.70 -0.62 6.08
N GLY A 132 22.27 -1.43 5.11
CA GLY A 132 22.76 -2.80 4.90
C GLY A 132 22.03 -3.89 5.69
N GLU A 133 21.24 -3.57 6.71
CA GLU A 133 20.34 -4.54 7.33
C GLU A 133 19.24 -4.94 6.36
N VAL A 134 18.78 -6.17 6.43
CA VAL A 134 17.75 -6.72 5.53
C VAL A 134 16.38 -6.67 6.19
N ILE A 135 15.40 -6.14 5.47
CA ILE A 135 13.98 -6.20 5.82
C ILE A 135 13.30 -7.22 4.94
N THR A 136 12.44 -8.07 5.54
CA THR A 136 11.54 -8.98 4.83
C THR A 136 10.09 -8.63 5.15
N GLN A 137 9.22 -8.81 4.16
CA GLN A 137 7.79 -8.55 4.26
C GLN A 137 7.01 -9.75 3.69
N ALA A 138 7.23 -10.94 4.27
CA ALA A 138 6.72 -12.21 3.76
C ALA A 138 5.19 -12.22 3.55
N ASP A 139 4.43 -11.57 4.43
CA ASP A 139 2.97 -11.49 4.28
C ASP A 139 2.54 -10.57 3.14
N LEU A 140 3.29 -9.50 2.86
CA LEU A 140 3.10 -8.68 1.67
C LEU A 140 3.42 -9.47 0.38
N GLY A 141 4.46 -10.32 0.42
CA GLY A 141 4.78 -11.22 -0.68
C GLY A 141 3.63 -12.17 -1.01
N LYS A 142 3.03 -12.81 0.01
CA LYS A 142 1.83 -13.66 -0.15
C LYS A 142 0.65 -12.87 -0.72
N THR A 143 0.45 -11.65 -0.25
CA THR A 143 -0.60 -10.75 -0.77
C THR A 143 -0.40 -10.46 -2.25
N TYR A 144 0.83 -10.13 -2.67
CA TYR A 144 1.14 -9.90 -4.09
C TYR A 144 0.98 -11.15 -4.94
N ARG A 145 1.30 -12.34 -4.44
CA ARG A 145 1.02 -13.61 -5.15
C ARG A 145 -0.47 -13.80 -5.38
N ALA A 146 -1.27 -13.63 -4.33
CA ALA A 146 -2.72 -13.76 -4.43
C ALA A 146 -3.32 -12.78 -5.46
N ILE A 147 -2.87 -11.52 -5.46
CA ILE A 147 -3.30 -10.52 -6.44
C ILE A 147 -2.83 -10.86 -7.86
N ALA A 148 -1.59 -11.31 -8.02
CA ALA A 148 -1.05 -11.69 -9.32
C ALA A 148 -1.78 -12.90 -9.94
N GLU A 149 -2.37 -13.76 -9.12
CA GLU A 149 -3.15 -14.93 -9.53
C GLU A 149 -4.63 -14.66 -9.73
N GLY A 150 -5.25 -13.92 -8.80
CA GLY A 150 -6.69 -13.70 -8.73
C GLY A 150 -7.16 -12.30 -9.08
N GLY A 151 -6.25 -11.38 -9.44
CA GLY A 151 -6.61 -10.02 -9.83
C GLY A 151 -7.11 -9.14 -8.69
N SER A 152 -7.78 -8.05 -9.07
CA SER A 152 -8.29 -7.05 -8.11
C SER A 152 -9.41 -7.58 -7.20
N GLU A 153 -10.16 -8.57 -7.66
CA GLU A 153 -11.26 -9.15 -6.86
C GLU A 153 -10.76 -9.77 -5.56
N VAL A 154 -9.60 -10.41 -5.55
CA VAL A 154 -9.01 -10.98 -4.34
C VAL A 154 -8.72 -9.90 -3.30
N PHE A 155 -8.35 -8.71 -3.76
CA PHE A 155 -8.02 -7.58 -2.89
C PHE A 155 -9.27 -6.86 -2.38
N TYR A 156 -10.25 -6.57 -3.23
CA TYR A 156 -11.43 -5.79 -2.86
C TYR A 156 -12.58 -6.65 -2.31
N SER A 157 -12.98 -7.69 -3.04
CA SER A 157 -14.15 -8.51 -2.70
C SER A 157 -13.81 -9.81 -2.00
N GLY A 158 -12.55 -10.24 -2.08
CA GLY A 158 -12.08 -11.50 -1.54
C GLY A 158 -11.52 -11.43 -0.13
N GLU A 159 -10.75 -12.44 0.22
CA GLU A 159 -10.19 -12.66 1.56
C GLU A 159 -9.32 -11.49 2.07
N ILE A 160 -8.59 -10.81 1.17
CA ILE A 160 -7.75 -9.67 1.56
C ILE A 160 -8.63 -8.50 1.99
N GLY A 161 -9.66 -8.16 1.20
CA GLY A 161 -10.62 -7.10 1.55
C GLY A 161 -11.33 -7.37 2.87
N GLU A 162 -11.74 -8.63 3.11
CA GLU A 162 -12.34 -9.03 4.38
C GLU A 162 -11.41 -8.81 5.58
N LYS A 163 -10.13 -9.16 5.43
CA LYS A 163 -9.13 -8.95 6.48
C LYS A 163 -8.88 -7.47 6.74
N ILE A 164 -8.84 -6.64 5.69
CA ILE A 164 -8.66 -5.19 5.80
C ILE A 164 -9.85 -4.59 6.57
N VAL A 165 -11.08 -4.84 6.14
CA VAL A 165 -12.29 -4.32 6.79
C VAL A 165 -12.36 -4.76 8.26
N LYS A 166 -12.18 -6.04 8.53
CA LYS A 166 -12.20 -6.57 9.91
C LYS A 166 -11.13 -5.93 10.79
N HIS A 167 -9.93 -5.68 10.24
CA HIS A 167 -8.86 -5.03 11.00
C HIS A 167 -9.21 -3.57 11.28
N LEU A 168 -9.68 -2.84 10.27
CA LEU A 168 -10.05 -1.43 10.43
C LEU A 168 -11.21 -1.26 11.42
N GLU A 169 -12.22 -2.11 11.34
CA GLU A 169 -13.32 -2.13 12.31
C GLU A 169 -12.81 -2.32 13.75
N ALA A 170 -11.88 -3.26 13.96
CA ALA A 170 -11.32 -3.54 15.28
C ALA A 170 -10.51 -2.39 15.89
N ILE A 171 -9.98 -1.47 15.06
CA ILE A 171 -9.19 -0.32 15.51
C ILE A 171 -9.93 1.02 15.34
N GLY A 172 -11.24 0.99 15.04
CA GLY A 172 -12.08 2.18 14.92
C GLY A 172 -12.00 2.88 13.55
N GLY A 173 -11.61 2.17 12.50
CA GLY A 173 -11.64 2.67 11.12
C GLY A 173 -13.05 2.76 10.55
N LEU A 174 -13.19 3.49 9.46
CA LEU A 174 -14.48 3.83 8.85
C LEU A 174 -14.79 3.02 7.60
N ILE A 175 -13.79 2.37 6.99
CA ILE A 175 -13.97 1.58 5.76
C ILE A 175 -14.78 0.31 6.06
N THR A 176 -15.81 0.09 5.27
CA THR A 176 -16.69 -1.09 5.34
C THR A 176 -16.60 -1.92 4.06
N ARG A 177 -17.37 -3.01 3.99
CA ARG A 177 -17.49 -3.84 2.78
C ARG A 177 -18.25 -3.16 1.65
N GLU A 178 -19.00 -2.12 1.95
CA GLU A 178 -19.84 -1.40 0.98
C GLU A 178 -19.05 -0.28 0.26
N ASP A 179 -17.88 0.10 0.81
CA ASP A 179 -16.98 1.09 0.22
C ASP A 179 -16.12 0.49 -0.91
#